data_091405bd9b99b6f9828327ecf98b1f28
#
_entry.id   091405bd9b99b6f9828327ecf98b1f28
#
_cell.length_a   1.000
_cell.length_b   1.000
_cell.length_c   1.000
_cell.angle_alpha   90.00
_cell.angle_beta   90.00
_cell.angle_gamma   90.00
#
_symmetry.space_group_name_H-M   'P 1'
#
loop_
_entity.id
_entity.type
_entity.pdbx_description
1 polymer ?
#
loop_
_entity_poly.entity_id
_entity_poly.type
_entity_poly.pdbx_seq_one_letter_code
_entity_poly.pdbx_strand_id
1 'polypeptide(L)'
;MKESEYKELFLVEAKDNLEQLDKLFVDLEKDHNNQNAINAIFRITHTLKGNAMGLGIDSIADLSHVMEDVMIAIKSNQVQLNDELFKLLFRANDKLGALVNAMDSGEKVSFLGIKTSLAIFLKNELAKEDEGEDSKSEESSDEEESSSVVEEEVVEEEVQEEASTTQISFSDVIQIPVKKMDDLLSEVGQLIIERDRLIAYSQELGIKTGEFDRLQRISSNLQYSIMNARMVQVGFLFNKFHRVLRDAASIEGKKANLVLKGTDTEIDRNILKLMSDAMVHLVRNAVSHGIESEEVRRKNNKPIEGQITLDAHYERDRVVIQVKDDGAGIDHEVIRRKIVEKGLATPEMAKSMGKEEVLTYIFESGFSNAAQVNELSGRGVGMDVVKKAVESIAGQVKIETEVGKGTTMNLQVPASLALKGSLLFDVGGQEYALALSYTEAVVSIEKKDVKKLSGGLMSTFQGDAISLIFLKDILSLRSLNDISTKGILHKTFDETDDDAVFDVIIVSYDGKTTGMVVDKVIQQKEIIEKPLTKPIDKTKLLSGTTILGNGNVCPVVDVAVITDLIHRHSLQTQMEN
;
A
#
# COMPACT_ATOMS: atom_id res chain seq x y z
N MET A 1 -8.25 7.84 35.76
CA MET A 1 -7.84 7.94 34.33
C MET A 1 -7.88 9.41 33.95
N LYS A 2 -6.88 9.92 33.22
CA LYS A 2 -6.85 11.33 32.81
C LYS A 2 -7.79 11.51 31.61
N GLU A 3 -8.37 12.68 31.44
CA GLU A 3 -9.28 13.01 30.32
C GLU A 3 -8.69 12.67 28.95
N SER A 4 -7.37 12.74 28.79
CA SER A 4 -6.66 12.32 27.57
C SER A 4 -6.76 10.81 27.30
N GLU A 5 -6.84 9.96 28.31
CA GLU A 5 -6.93 8.50 28.16
C GLU A 5 -8.33 8.09 27.64
N TYR A 6 -9.38 8.82 28.06
CA TYR A 6 -10.73 8.59 27.56
C TYR A 6 -10.88 9.04 26.09
N LYS A 7 -10.24 10.16 25.71
CA LYS A 7 -10.23 10.62 24.31
C LYS A 7 -9.50 9.66 23.38
N GLU A 8 -8.37 9.10 23.83
CA GLU A 8 -7.64 8.09 23.04
C GLU A 8 -8.46 6.80 22.88
N LEU A 9 -9.14 6.34 23.94
CA LEU A 9 -10.00 5.16 23.88
C LEU A 9 -11.18 5.38 22.93
N PHE A 10 -11.84 6.54 23.03
CA PHE A 10 -12.92 6.92 22.12
C PHE A 10 -12.45 6.96 20.66
N LEU A 11 -11.26 7.49 20.39
CA LEU A 11 -10.71 7.56 19.05
C LEU A 11 -10.51 6.18 18.41
N VAL A 12 -10.03 5.23 19.20
CA VAL A 12 -9.87 3.82 18.75
C VAL A 12 -11.23 3.21 18.44
N GLU A 13 -12.20 3.33 19.36
CA GLU A 13 -13.54 2.78 19.19
C GLU A 13 -14.29 3.47 18.03
N ALA A 14 -14.17 4.81 17.89
CA ALA A 14 -14.78 5.53 16.80
C ALA A 14 -14.23 5.14 15.44
N LYS A 15 -12.92 4.87 15.33
CA LYS A 15 -12.30 4.36 14.09
C LYS A 15 -12.82 2.97 13.73
N ASP A 16 -12.95 2.07 14.70
CA ASP A 16 -13.52 0.73 14.48
C ASP A 16 -14.99 0.80 14.05
N ASN A 17 -15.77 1.65 14.70
CA ASN A 17 -17.18 1.88 14.35
C ASN A 17 -17.33 2.44 12.92
N LEU A 18 -16.47 3.37 12.50
CA LEU A 18 -16.45 3.91 11.14
C LEU A 18 -16.11 2.81 10.11
N GLU A 19 -15.16 1.94 10.42
CA GLU A 19 -14.82 0.83 9.53
C GLU A 19 -15.98 -0.17 9.37
N GLN A 20 -16.74 -0.41 10.44
CA GLN A 20 -17.95 -1.22 10.37
C GLN A 20 -19.05 -0.51 9.57
N LEU A 21 -19.25 0.80 9.75
CA LEU A 21 -20.20 1.59 8.98
C LEU A 21 -19.89 1.53 7.48
N ASP A 22 -18.62 1.67 7.09
CA ASP A 22 -18.22 1.58 5.68
C ASP A 22 -18.63 0.25 5.04
N LYS A 23 -18.44 -0.88 5.76
CA LYS A 23 -18.87 -2.21 5.29
C LYS A 23 -20.39 -2.33 5.17
N LEU A 24 -21.11 -1.85 6.19
CA LEU A 24 -22.58 -1.90 6.24
C LEU A 24 -23.21 -1.03 5.15
N PHE A 25 -22.60 0.14 4.85
CA PHE A 25 -23.06 0.98 3.74
C PHE A 25 -22.84 0.32 2.37
N VAL A 26 -21.76 -0.44 2.18
CA VAL A 26 -21.55 -1.24 0.96
C VAL A 26 -22.61 -2.35 0.82
N ASP A 27 -23.00 -2.99 1.92
CA ASP A 27 -24.06 -4.01 1.89
C ASP A 27 -25.43 -3.37 1.66
N LEU A 28 -25.67 -2.18 2.21
CA LEU A 28 -26.92 -1.42 2.02
C LEU A 28 -27.04 -0.86 0.58
N GLU A 29 -25.92 -0.57 -0.07
CA GLU A 29 -25.89 -0.18 -1.49
C GLU A 29 -26.35 -1.29 -2.43
N LYS A 30 -26.00 -2.55 -2.09
CA LYS A 30 -26.42 -3.74 -2.87
C LYS A 30 -27.89 -4.08 -2.69
N ASP A 31 -28.38 -3.87 -1.46
CA ASP A 31 -29.78 -4.14 -1.08
C ASP A 31 -30.25 -3.07 -0.09
N HIS A 32 -30.98 -2.08 -0.60
CA HIS A 32 -31.50 -0.96 0.19
C HIS A 32 -32.51 -1.42 1.28
N ASN A 33 -33.03 -2.66 1.20
CA ASN A 33 -33.96 -3.22 2.17
C ASN A 33 -33.28 -4.15 3.19
N ASN A 34 -31.96 -4.21 3.22
CA ASN A 34 -31.20 -5.05 4.16
C ASN A 34 -31.41 -4.60 5.61
N GLN A 35 -32.40 -5.20 6.28
CA GLN A 35 -32.77 -4.86 7.67
C GLN A 35 -31.62 -5.09 8.66
N ASN A 36 -30.74 -6.07 8.41
CA ASN A 36 -29.58 -6.32 9.27
C ASN A 36 -28.59 -5.15 9.19
N ALA A 37 -28.31 -4.65 7.98
CA ALA A 37 -27.44 -3.49 7.78
C ALA A 37 -28.07 -2.23 8.39
N ILE A 38 -29.36 -1.97 8.18
CA ILE A 38 -30.10 -0.83 8.74
C ILE A 38 -29.99 -0.84 10.27
N ASN A 39 -30.32 -1.97 10.91
CA ASN A 39 -30.26 -2.10 12.37
C ASN A 39 -28.82 -1.95 12.92
N ALA A 40 -27.82 -2.46 12.22
CA ALA A 40 -26.44 -2.34 12.64
C ALA A 40 -25.93 -0.90 12.52
N ILE A 41 -26.24 -0.19 11.43
CA ILE A 41 -25.89 1.23 11.24
C ILE A 41 -26.55 2.08 12.34
N PHE A 42 -27.84 1.86 12.62
CA PHE A 42 -28.55 2.52 13.73
C PHE A 42 -27.81 2.36 15.06
N ARG A 43 -27.43 1.12 15.44
CA ARG A 43 -26.74 0.87 16.72
C ARG A 43 -25.39 1.57 16.78
N ILE A 44 -24.61 1.55 15.69
CA ILE A 44 -23.30 2.18 15.64
C ILE A 44 -23.44 3.71 15.75
N THR A 45 -24.37 4.32 15.01
CA THR A 45 -24.60 5.78 15.09
C THR A 45 -25.08 6.21 16.47
N HIS A 46 -25.94 5.42 17.10
CA HIS A 46 -26.38 5.63 18.50
C HIS A 46 -25.21 5.58 19.48
N THR A 47 -24.35 4.55 19.37
CA THR A 47 -23.16 4.41 20.25
C THR A 47 -22.19 5.57 20.05
N LEU A 48 -21.89 5.95 18.80
CA LEU A 48 -21.03 7.09 18.50
C LEU A 48 -21.58 8.41 19.06
N LYS A 49 -22.89 8.64 18.93
CA LYS A 49 -23.57 9.78 19.53
C LYS A 49 -23.37 9.82 21.05
N GLY A 50 -23.68 8.72 21.73
CA GLY A 50 -23.60 8.63 23.19
C GLY A 50 -22.17 8.85 23.71
N ASN A 51 -21.19 8.20 23.11
CA ASN A 51 -19.79 8.30 23.50
C ASN A 51 -19.23 9.71 23.22
N ALA A 52 -19.57 10.31 22.07
CA ALA A 52 -19.15 11.68 21.72
C ALA A 52 -19.75 12.74 22.65
N MET A 53 -21.05 12.60 23.00
CA MET A 53 -21.70 13.49 23.98
C MET A 53 -21.05 13.39 25.35
N GLY A 54 -20.73 12.18 25.82
CA GLY A 54 -20.06 11.96 27.10
C GLY A 54 -18.67 12.61 27.20
N LEU A 55 -18.02 12.87 26.08
CA LEU A 55 -16.69 13.49 25.97
C LEU A 55 -16.74 14.97 25.54
N GLY A 56 -17.92 15.56 25.35
CA GLY A 56 -18.08 16.93 24.89
C GLY A 56 -17.63 17.19 23.46
N ILE A 57 -17.73 16.18 22.57
CA ILE A 57 -17.33 16.26 21.16
C ILE A 57 -18.59 16.52 20.31
N ASP A 58 -19.12 17.76 20.42
CA ASP A 58 -20.41 18.15 19.85
C ASP A 58 -20.53 17.88 18.34
N SER A 59 -19.45 18.08 17.58
CA SER A 59 -19.47 17.90 16.11
C SER A 59 -19.76 16.45 15.68
N ILE A 60 -19.19 15.48 16.38
CA ILE A 60 -19.42 14.05 16.12
C ILE A 60 -20.79 13.65 16.64
N ALA A 61 -21.15 14.08 17.85
CA ALA A 61 -22.44 13.83 18.46
C ALA A 61 -23.60 14.30 17.58
N ASP A 62 -23.53 15.55 17.12
CA ASP A 62 -24.52 16.20 16.27
C ASP A 62 -24.75 15.47 14.93
N LEU A 63 -23.67 15.10 14.25
CA LEU A 63 -23.78 14.44 12.96
C LEU A 63 -24.29 13.00 13.12
N SER A 64 -23.80 12.28 14.14
CA SER A 64 -24.27 10.93 14.48
C SER A 64 -25.76 10.92 14.86
N HIS A 65 -26.24 11.95 15.56
CA HIS A 65 -27.65 12.11 15.93
C HIS A 65 -28.56 12.19 14.70
N VAL A 66 -28.24 13.10 13.75
CA VAL A 66 -29.07 13.24 12.54
C VAL A 66 -29.03 11.95 11.68
N MET A 67 -27.90 11.26 11.62
CA MET A 67 -27.81 9.95 10.94
C MET A 67 -28.71 8.90 11.65
N GLU A 68 -28.70 8.90 12.98
CA GLU A 68 -29.56 8.03 13.78
C GLU A 68 -31.04 8.31 13.53
N ASP A 69 -31.48 9.58 13.52
CA ASP A 69 -32.86 9.97 13.24
C ASP A 69 -33.33 9.46 11.86
N VAL A 70 -32.48 9.59 10.85
CA VAL A 70 -32.77 9.05 9.51
C VAL A 70 -32.88 7.54 9.53
N MET A 71 -32.01 6.84 10.26
CA MET A 71 -32.07 5.38 10.37
C MET A 71 -33.30 4.91 11.13
N ILE A 72 -33.79 5.67 12.13
CA ILE A 72 -35.07 5.42 12.82
C ILE A 72 -36.23 5.51 11.83
N ALA A 73 -36.30 6.58 11.04
CA ALA A 73 -37.36 6.79 10.05
C ALA A 73 -37.38 5.69 8.97
N ILE A 74 -36.21 5.23 8.52
CA ILE A 74 -36.11 4.08 7.60
C ILE A 74 -36.58 2.79 8.28
N LYS A 75 -36.17 2.55 9.52
CA LYS A 75 -36.55 1.34 10.29
C LYS A 75 -38.03 1.28 10.58
N SER A 76 -38.67 2.42 10.85
CA SER A 76 -40.14 2.53 11.08
C SER A 76 -40.93 2.55 9.78
N ASN A 77 -40.32 2.38 8.62
CA ASN A 77 -40.92 2.50 7.28
C ASN A 77 -41.58 3.85 6.98
N GLN A 78 -41.25 4.90 7.75
CA GLN A 78 -41.70 6.28 7.49
C GLN A 78 -41.00 6.92 6.31
N VAL A 79 -39.79 6.47 6.00
CA VAL A 79 -39.00 6.95 4.86
C VAL A 79 -38.40 5.76 4.13
N GLN A 80 -38.57 5.71 2.80
CA GLN A 80 -37.92 4.69 1.99
C GLN A 80 -36.50 5.12 1.61
N LEU A 81 -35.54 4.20 1.74
CA LEU A 81 -34.16 4.45 1.33
C LEU A 81 -34.09 4.45 -0.20
N ASN A 82 -33.97 5.63 -0.79
CA ASN A 82 -33.74 5.82 -2.20
C ASN A 82 -32.27 6.22 -2.47
N ASP A 83 -31.87 6.25 -3.74
CA ASP A 83 -30.51 6.61 -4.17
C ASP A 83 -30.05 7.99 -3.67
N GLU A 84 -30.96 8.96 -3.54
CA GLU A 84 -30.66 10.30 -3.08
C GLU A 84 -30.35 10.31 -1.58
N LEU A 85 -31.21 9.69 -0.77
CA LEU A 85 -30.98 9.55 0.67
C LEU A 85 -29.74 8.72 0.96
N PHE A 86 -29.55 7.62 0.21
CA PHE A 86 -28.34 6.81 0.34
C PHE A 86 -27.06 7.64 0.12
N LYS A 87 -27.01 8.48 -0.93
CA LYS A 87 -25.87 9.37 -1.20
C LYS A 87 -25.66 10.39 -0.08
N LEU A 88 -26.73 10.92 0.52
CA LEU A 88 -26.62 11.84 1.64
C LEU A 88 -26.07 11.16 2.89
N LEU A 89 -26.57 9.98 3.24
CA LEU A 89 -26.09 9.18 4.37
C LEU A 89 -24.63 8.79 4.20
N PHE A 90 -24.26 8.37 2.99
CA PHE A 90 -22.89 8.01 2.70
C PHE A 90 -21.93 9.21 2.83
N ARG A 91 -22.32 10.39 2.33
CA ARG A 91 -21.57 11.64 2.52
C ARG A 91 -21.48 12.05 3.98
N ALA A 92 -22.50 11.76 4.79
CA ALA A 92 -22.49 12.00 6.24
C ALA A 92 -21.49 11.08 6.94
N ASN A 93 -21.45 9.79 6.57
CA ASN A 93 -20.45 8.85 7.08
C ASN A 93 -19.01 9.32 6.76
N ASP A 94 -18.79 9.82 5.54
CA ASP A 94 -17.49 10.41 5.15
C ASP A 94 -17.08 11.59 6.02
N LYS A 95 -18.06 12.48 6.30
CA LYS A 95 -17.80 13.64 7.15
C LYS A 95 -17.57 13.23 8.60
N LEU A 96 -18.25 12.20 9.07
CA LEU A 96 -18.03 11.61 10.39
C LEU A 96 -16.59 11.06 10.50
N GLY A 97 -16.12 10.34 9.47
CA GLY A 97 -14.74 9.88 9.39
C GLY A 97 -13.72 11.01 9.37
N ALA A 98 -13.99 12.09 8.63
CA ALA A 98 -13.14 13.28 8.62
C ALA A 98 -13.09 13.97 10.00
N LEU A 99 -14.22 14.07 10.73
CA LEU A 99 -14.28 14.62 12.07
C LEU A 99 -13.49 13.80 13.09
N VAL A 100 -13.61 12.48 13.05
CA VAL A 100 -12.83 11.56 13.91
C VAL A 100 -11.33 11.69 13.65
N ASN A 101 -10.91 11.75 12.37
CA ASN A 101 -9.51 11.93 12.01
C ASN A 101 -8.98 13.34 12.39
N ALA A 102 -9.84 14.35 12.34
CA ALA A 102 -9.50 15.71 12.72
C ALA A 102 -9.21 15.88 14.23
N MET A 103 -9.68 14.95 15.06
CA MET A 103 -9.32 14.94 16.50
C MET A 103 -7.83 14.69 16.72
N ASP A 104 -7.17 13.91 15.83
CA ASP A 104 -5.73 13.65 15.89
C ASP A 104 -4.92 14.82 15.29
N SER A 105 -5.41 15.41 14.18
CA SER A 105 -4.68 16.44 13.43
C SER A 105 -4.95 17.88 13.88
N GLY A 106 -6.04 18.11 14.64
CA GLY A 106 -6.48 19.45 15.06
C GLY A 106 -7.07 20.30 13.93
N GLU A 107 -7.37 19.70 12.76
CA GLU A 107 -7.98 20.38 11.63
C GLU A 107 -9.45 20.70 11.87
N LYS A 108 -9.94 21.83 11.34
CA LYS A 108 -11.35 22.18 11.40
C LYS A 108 -12.10 21.59 10.21
N VAL A 109 -12.99 20.64 10.46
CA VAL A 109 -13.84 20.01 9.43
C VAL A 109 -15.24 20.61 9.49
N SER A 110 -15.74 21.15 8.38
CA SER A 110 -17.11 21.64 8.28
C SER A 110 -18.08 20.48 7.99
N PHE A 111 -19.11 20.32 8.83
CA PHE A 111 -20.13 19.26 8.72
C PHE A 111 -21.58 19.81 8.67
N LEU A 112 -21.77 21.09 8.98
CA LEU A 112 -23.10 21.70 9.07
C LEU A 112 -23.92 21.56 7.77
N GLY A 113 -23.28 21.67 6.61
CA GLY A 113 -23.97 21.54 5.32
C GLY A 113 -24.62 20.16 5.14
N ILE A 114 -23.92 19.09 5.45
CA ILE A 114 -24.47 17.72 5.31
C ILE A 114 -25.52 17.42 6.39
N LYS A 115 -25.29 17.88 7.64
CA LYS A 115 -26.28 17.80 8.74
C LYS A 115 -27.60 18.45 8.31
N THR A 116 -27.54 19.69 7.79
CA THR A 116 -28.73 20.41 7.32
C THR A 116 -29.41 19.71 6.14
N SER A 117 -28.63 19.18 5.17
CA SER A 117 -29.21 18.47 4.02
C SER A 117 -29.98 17.20 4.45
N LEU A 118 -29.43 16.42 5.37
CA LEU A 118 -30.11 15.24 5.92
C LEU A 118 -31.38 15.63 6.69
N ALA A 119 -31.31 16.64 7.55
CA ALA A 119 -32.46 17.11 8.33
C ALA A 119 -33.59 17.66 7.45
N ILE A 120 -33.27 18.42 6.40
CA ILE A 120 -34.24 18.93 5.42
C ILE A 120 -34.86 17.76 4.64
N PHE A 121 -34.06 16.81 4.19
CA PHE A 121 -34.56 15.64 3.45
C PHE A 121 -35.55 14.87 4.32
N LEU A 122 -35.18 14.56 5.56
CA LEU A 122 -36.05 13.83 6.50
C LEU A 122 -37.37 14.58 6.74
N LYS A 123 -37.31 15.90 6.98
CA LYS A 123 -38.51 16.72 7.18
C LYS A 123 -39.42 16.75 5.96
N ASN A 124 -38.85 16.82 4.75
CA ASN A 124 -39.63 16.88 3.52
C ASN A 124 -40.32 15.53 3.22
N GLU A 125 -39.68 14.39 3.52
CA GLU A 125 -40.27 13.07 3.31
C GLU A 125 -41.37 12.79 4.32
N LEU A 126 -41.17 13.15 5.61
CA LEU A 126 -42.24 13.01 6.64
C LEU A 126 -43.43 13.91 6.34
N ALA A 127 -43.24 15.13 5.82
CA ALA A 127 -44.35 16.03 5.44
C ALA A 127 -45.17 15.51 4.25
N LYS A 128 -44.61 14.69 3.36
CA LYS A 128 -45.34 14.06 2.25
C LYS A 128 -46.29 12.94 2.70
N GLU A 129 -46.00 12.26 3.82
CA GLU A 129 -46.90 11.28 4.40
C GLU A 129 -48.13 11.92 5.06
N ASP A 130 -47.94 13.09 5.73
CA ASP A 130 -49.04 13.83 6.34
C ASP A 130 -50.04 14.41 5.31
N GLU A 131 -49.58 14.76 4.08
CA GLU A 131 -50.47 15.22 3.01
C GLU A 131 -51.21 14.09 2.25
N GLY A 132 -50.82 12.83 2.48
CA GLY A 132 -51.44 11.64 1.84
C GLY A 132 -52.67 11.06 2.53
N GLU A 133 -52.96 11.42 3.79
CA GLU A 133 -54.11 10.93 4.55
C GLU A 133 -55.33 11.87 4.61
N ASP A 134 -55.21 13.14 4.18
CA ASP A 134 -56.33 14.10 4.21
C ASP A 134 -56.99 14.30 2.84
N SER A 135 -57.70 13.26 2.36
CA SER A 135 -58.75 13.45 1.36
C SER A 135 -59.96 12.59 1.66
N LYS A 136 -60.66 12.84 2.78
CA LYS A 136 -62.10 12.58 2.97
C LYS A 136 -62.57 13.14 4.32
N SER A 137 -63.18 14.27 4.26
CA SER A 137 -64.47 14.66 4.89
C SER A 137 -64.42 16.16 5.28
N GLU A 138 -65.38 16.84 4.71
CA GLU A 138 -65.71 18.23 4.85
C GLU A 138 -66.36 18.53 6.24
N GLU A 139 -66.18 19.82 6.59
CA GLU A 139 -67.08 20.69 7.36
C GLU A 139 -66.92 20.81 8.87
N SER A 140 -66.58 22.02 9.16
CA SER A 140 -67.18 22.95 10.17
C SER A 140 -66.45 23.19 11.49
N SER A 141 -66.06 24.48 11.55
CA SER A 141 -66.27 25.48 12.63
C SER A 141 -65.40 25.45 13.88
N ASP A 142 -64.66 26.57 13.93
CA ASP A 142 -64.56 27.53 15.06
C ASP A 142 -63.92 27.14 16.41
N GLU A 143 -62.86 27.91 16.65
CA GLU A 143 -62.54 28.66 17.86
C GLU A 143 -61.97 27.97 19.13
N GLU A 144 -60.93 28.62 19.56
CA GLU A 144 -60.47 28.93 20.92
C GLU A 144 -59.40 28.06 21.60
N GLU A 145 -58.38 28.85 21.91
CA GLU A 145 -57.32 28.65 22.91
C GLU A 145 -57.75 27.81 24.13
N SER A 146 -56.88 26.90 24.53
CA SER A 146 -56.41 26.94 25.93
C SER A 146 -55.34 25.87 26.18
N SER A 147 -54.28 26.33 26.82
CA SER A 147 -53.26 25.54 27.48
C SER A 147 -53.86 24.50 28.45
N SER A 148 -53.46 23.26 28.36
CA SER A 148 -53.48 22.37 29.50
C SER A 148 -52.42 21.28 29.40
N VAL A 149 -51.60 21.29 30.40
CA VAL A 149 -50.69 20.24 30.85
C VAL A 149 -51.43 18.91 30.87
N VAL A 150 -50.92 17.91 30.19
CA VAL A 150 -51.35 16.52 30.38
C VAL A 150 -50.17 15.73 30.91
N GLU A 151 -50.41 15.21 32.11
CA GLU A 151 -49.55 14.28 32.84
C GLU A 151 -49.31 13.00 32.04
N GLU A 152 -48.07 12.54 32.07
CA GLU A 152 -47.65 11.23 31.63
C GLU A 152 -48.31 10.15 32.52
N GLU A 153 -49.25 9.38 31.98
CA GLU A 153 -49.64 8.10 32.56
C GLU A 153 -48.54 7.06 32.20
N VAL A 154 -47.80 6.68 33.23
CA VAL A 154 -46.86 5.57 33.21
C VAL A 154 -47.69 4.27 33.17
N VAL A 155 -47.71 3.63 32.05
CA VAL A 155 -48.17 2.22 31.94
C VAL A 155 -47.00 1.34 32.35
N GLU A 156 -47.05 0.82 33.56
CA GLU A 156 -46.19 -0.27 34.03
C GLU A 156 -46.56 -1.57 33.29
N GLU A 157 -45.81 -1.93 32.26
CA GLU A 157 -45.78 -3.32 31.79
C GLU A 157 -44.81 -4.09 32.69
N GLU A 158 -45.35 -5.04 33.46
CA GLU A 158 -44.57 -6.02 34.22
C GLU A 158 -43.69 -6.84 33.25
N VAL A 159 -42.40 -6.47 33.19
CA VAL A 159 -41.39 -7.32 32.56
C VAL A 159 -40.99 -8.37 33.58
N GLN A 160 -41.43 -9.61 33.34
CA GLN A 160 -40.95 -10.78 34.06
C GLN A 160 -39.42 -10.84 33.88
N GLU A 161 -38.68 -10.61 34.96
CA GLU A 161 -37.26 -10.86 35.12
C GLU A 161 -36.98 -12.36 34.97
N GLU A 162 -36.75 -12.82 33.74
CA GLU A 162 -35.92 -14.01 33.55
C GLU A 162 -34.52 -13.63 33.90
N ALA A 163 -34.05 -14.10 35.05
CA ALA A 163 -32.65 -14.02 35.47
C ALA A 163 -31.75 -14.75 34.46
N SER A 164 -31.46 -14.12 33.35
CA SER A 164 -30.35 -14.53 32.49
C SER A 164 -29.04 -14.19 33.20
N THR A 165 -28.41 -15.21 33.75
CA THR A 165 -27.00 -15.16 34.16
C THR A 165 -26.20 -14.54 33.04
N THR A 166 -25.83 -13.28 33.19
CA THR A 166 -24.93 -12.57 32.27
C THR A 166 -23.56 -13.25 32.41
N GLN A 167 -23.30 -14.26 31.58
CA GLN A 167 -21.95 -14.74 31.38
C GLN A 167 -21.19 -13.59 30.74
N ILE A 168 -20.27 -12.99 31.50
CA ILE A 168 -19.29 -12.05 30.96
C ILE A 168 -18.39 -12.87 30.04
N SER A 169 -18.72 -12.93 28.77
CA SER A 169 -17.84 -13.49 27.74
C SER A 169 -16.74 -12.46 27.49
N PHE A 170 -15.55 -12.73 27.95
CA PHE A 170 -14.38 -11.97 27.52
C PHE A 170 -14.16 -12.24 26.04
N SER A 171 -13.97 -11.19 25.24
CA SER A 171 -13.58 -11.34 23.86
C SER A 171 -12.22 -12.04 23.78
N ASP A 172 -12.13 -13.09 22.98
CA ASP A 172 -10.85 -13.79 22.72
C ASP A 172 -9.87 -12.93 21.89
N VAL A 173 -10.29 -11.73 21.49
CA VAL A 173 -9.51 -10.78 20.68
C VAL A 173 -9.01 -9.63 21.55
N ILE A 174 -7.70 -9.44 21.57
CA ILE A 174 -7.03 -8.31 22.24
C ILE A 174 -6.57 -7.32 21.17
N GLN A 175 -6.99 -6.07 21.30
CA GLN A 175 -6.50 -4.99 20.45
C GLN A 175 -5.18 -4.43 20.99
N ILE A 176 -4.13 -4.49 20.17
CA ILE A 176 -2.80 -3.98 20.52
C ILE A 176 -2.49 -2.74 19.65
N PRO A 177 -2.11 -1.61 20.27
CA PRO A 177 -1.66 -0.44 19.50
C PRO A 177 -0.48 -0.79 18.58
N VAL A 178 -0.51 -0.34 17.33
CA VAL A 178 0.54 -0.62 16.32
C VAL A 178 1.93 -0.26 16.82
N LYS A 179 2.06 0.88 17.52
CA LYS A 179 3.34 1.32 18.11
C LYS A 179 3.94 0.29 19.05
N LYS A 180 3.11 -0.40 19.87
CA LYS A 180 3.61 -1.45 20.77
C LYS A 180 4.12 -2.67 19.99
N MET A 181 3.52 -3.00 18.85
CA MET A 181 4.01 -4.06 17.97
C MET A 181 5.35 -3.67 17.33
N ASP A 182 5.50 -2.41 16.90
CA ASP A 182 6.76 -1.90 16.35
C ASP A 182 7.88 -1.89 17.41
N ASP A 183 7.57 -1.51 18.66
CA ASP A 183 8.50 -1.56 19.78
C ASP A 183 8.94 -3.02 20.08
N LEU A 184 8.00 -3.98 20.12
CA LEU A 184 8.31 -5.41 20.30
C LEU A 184 9.19 -5.96 19.18
N LEU A 185 8.93 -5.61 17.92
CA LEU A 185 9.79 -6.01 16.79
C LEU A 185 11.19 -5.44 16.93
N SER A 186 11.33 -4.19 17.40
CA SER A 186 12.62 -3.55 17.64
C SER A 186 13.40 -4.29 18.73
N GLU A 187 12.75 -4.65 19.84
CA GLU A 187 13.39 -5.38 20.97
C GLU A 187 13.80 -6.80 20.57
N VAL A 188 12.94 -7.51 19.81
CA VAL A 188 13.32 -8.83 19.28
C VAL A 188 14.49 -8.71 18.29
N GLY A 189 14.52 -7.64 17.49
CA GLY A 189 15.67 -7.34 16.64
C GLY A 189 16.96 -7.17 17.43
N GLN A 190 16.93 -6.46 18.56
CA GLN A 190 18.08 -6.32 19.46
C GLN A 190 18.46 -7.66 20.09
N LEU A 191 17.49 -8.45 20.52
CA LEU A 191 17.75 -9.80 21.07
C LEU A 191 18.49 -10.69 20.05
N ILE A 192 18.12 -10.64 18.79
CA ILE A 192 18.77 -11.39 17.70
C ILE A 192 20.22 -10.93 17.52
N ILE A 193 20.46 -9.61 17.53
CA ILE A 193 21.80 -9.03 17.42
C ILE A 193 22.68 -9.50 18.58
N GLU A 194 22.19 -9.41 19.82
CA GLU A 194 22.96 -9.86 21.00
C GLU A 194 23.18 -11.38 21.01
N ARG A 195 22.20 -12.17 20.58
CA ARG A 195 22.36 -13.62 20.38
C ARG A 195 23.50 -13.91 19.39
N ASP A 196 23.47 -13.28 18.23
CA ASP A 196 24.48 -13.49 17.18
C ASP A 196 25.87 -13.07 17.65
N ARG A 197 25.96 -12.00 18.45
CA ARG A 197 27.18 -11.55 19.08
C ARG A 197 27.74 -12.59 20.07
N LEU A 198 26.88 -13.17 20.91
CA LEU A 198 27.27 -14.24 21.85
C LEU A 198 27.79 -15.48 21.10
N ILE A 199 27.13 -15.85 20.00
CA ILE A 199 27.56 -16.99 19.15
C ILE A 199 28.93 -16.70 18.53
N ALA A 200 29.15 -15.51 17.95
CA ALA A 200 30.43 -15.14 17.38
C ALA A 200 31.57 -15.14 18.42
N TYR A 201 31.33 -14.56 19.59
CA TYR A 201 32.31 -14.56 20.70
C TYR A 201 32.62 -15.98 21.21
N SER A 202 31.62 -16.84 21.27
CA SER A 202 31.78 -18.24 21.67
C SER A 202 32.62 -19.04 20.67
N GLN A 203 32.50 -18.74 19.37
CA GLN A 203 33.34 -19.34 18.32
C GLN A 203 34.81 -18.96 18.49
N GLU A 204 35.11 -17.70 18.80
CA GLU A 204 36.47 -17.24 19.09
C GLU A 204 37.09 -17.96 20.30
N LEU A 205 36.27 -18.28 21.29
CA LEU A 205 36.68 -19.04 22.49
C LEU A 205 36.75 -20.56 22.26
N GLY A 206 36.45 -21.07 21.06
CA GLY A 206 36.42 -22.48 20.72
C GLY A 206 35.25 -23.28 21.34
N ILE A 207 34.20 -22.60 21.81
CA ILE A 207 33.00 -23.24 22.34
C ILE A 207 32.15 -23.74 21.16
N LYS A 208 31.64 -24.96 21.28
CA LYS A 208 30.78 -25.56 20.24
C LYS A 208 29.48 -24.77 20.07
N THR A 209 29.20 -24.28 18.86
CA THR A 209 28.02 -23.46 18.56
C THR A 209 26.70 -24.19 18.72
N GLY A 210 26.68 -25.54 18.70
CA GLY A 210 25.46 -26.34 18.86
C GLY A 210 24.74 -26.13 20.20
N GLU A 211 25.43 -25.63 21.26
CA GLU A 211 24.77 -25.26 22.49
C GLU A 211 23.82 -24.07 22.37
N PHE A 212 24.02 -23.22 21.34
CA PHE A 212 23.19 -22.06 21.05
C PHE A 212 22.01 -22.35 20.08
N ASP A 213 21.93 -23.55 19.50
CA ASP A 213 20.88 -23.93 18.53
C ASP A 213 19.48 -23.78 19.14
N ARG A 214 19.33 -24.05 20.42
CA ARG A 214 18.05 -23.88 21.12
C ARG A 214 17.69 -22.40 21.27
N LEU A 215 18.66 -21.54 21.61
CA LEU A 215 18.45 -20.09 21.73
C LEU A 215 18.11 -19.49 20.35
N GLN A 216 18.80 -19.97 19.31
CA GLN A 216 18.53 -19.54 17.93
C GLN A 216 17.11 -19.91 17.51
N ARG A 217 16.64 -21.13 17.75
CA ARG A 217 15.26 -21.55 17.47
C ARG A 217 14.23 -20.74 18.24
N ILE A 218 14.43 -20.51 19.55
CA ILE A 218 13.48 -19.75 20.36
C ILE A 218 13.38 -18.30 19.87
N SER A 219 14.51 -17.63 19.61
CA SER A 219 14.51 -16.25 19.12
C SER A 219 13.88 -16.12 17.74
N SER A 220 14.14 -17.09 16.83
CA SER A 220 13.51 -17.11 15.50
C SER A 220 11.99 -17.37 15.58
N ASN A 221 11.55 -18.28 16.46
CA ASN A 221 10.12 -18.53 16.67
C ASN A 221 9.42 -17.31 17.29
N LEU A 222 10.05 -16.63 18.24
CA LEU A 222 9.51 -15.40 18.83
C LEU A 222 9.34 -14.30 17.77
N GLN A 223 10.36 -14.10 16.94
CA GLN A 223 10.32 -13.17 15.83
C GLN A 223 9.17 -13.49 14.86
N TYR A 224 9.06 -14.76 14.44
CA TYR A 224 7.98 -15.23 13.56
C TYR A 224 6.60 -14.98 14.18
N SER A 225 6.43 -15.25 15.49
CA SER A 225 5.15 -15.04 16.19
C SER A 225 4.74 -13.56 16.21
N ILE A 226 5.70 -12.65 16.47
CA ILE A 226 5.43 -11.21 16.49
C ILE A 226 5.15 -10.69 15.08
N MET A 227 5.88 -11.21 14.07
CA MET A 227 5.61 -10.88 12.67
C MET A 227 4.20 -11.29 12.24
N ASN A 228 3.78 -12.51 12.57
CA ASN A 228 2.43 -12.99 12.28
C ASN A 228 1.36 -12.16 12.97
N ALA A 229 1.58 -11.77 14.23
CA ALA A 229 0.65 -10.89 14.96
C ALA A 229 0.49 -9.49 14.31
N ARG A 230 1.42 -9.09 13.42
CA ARG A 230 1.37 -7.82 12.68
C ARG A 230 0.70 -7.94 11.32
N MET A 231 0.46 -9.15 10.82
CA MET A 231 -0.20 -9.37 9.54
C MET A 231 -1.64 -8.89 9.60
N VAL A 232 -2.09 -8.31 8.50
CA VAL A 232 -3.46 -7.84 8.30
C VAL A 232 -4.00 -8.35 6.98
N GLN A 233 -5.28 -8.63 6.93
CA GLN A 233 -5.94 -9.04 5.70
C GLN A 233 -6.01 -7.88 4.71
N VAL A 234 -5.68 -8.15 3.45
CA VAL A 234 -5.73 -7.15 2.36
C VAL A 234 -7.14 -6.59 2.17
N GLY A 235 -8.17 -7.35 2.55
CA GLY A 235 -9.56 -6.95 2.52
C GLY A 235 -9.85 -5.63 3.23
N PHE A 236 -9.12 -5.30 4.31
CA PHE A 236 -9.24 -4.00 4.98
C PHE A 236 -8.91 -2.82 4.07
N LEU A 237 -7.94 -2.99 3.17
CA LEU A 237 -7.63 -1.97 2.18
C LEU A 237 -8.57 -2.05 0.99
N PHE A 238 -8.85 -3.24 0.47
CA PHE A 238 -9.66 -3.43 -0.73
C PHE A 238 -11.06 -2.85 -0.61
N ASN A 239 -11.71 -2.99 0.54
CA ASN A 239 -13.04 -2.43 0.80
C ASN A 239 -13.11 -0.90 0.63
N LYS A 240 -12.01 -0.18 0.88
CA LYS A 240 -11.95 1.28 0.70
C LYS A 240 -11.99 1.70 -0.77
N PHE A 241 -11.64 0.78 -1.68
CA PHE A 241 -11.60 1.09 -3.11
C PHE A 241 -12.97 1.18 -3.77
N HIS A 242 -14.05 0.67 -3.17
CA HIS A 242 -15.41 0.93 -3.64
C HIS A 242 -15.68 2.43 -3.76
N ARG A 243 -15.24 3.19 -2.76
CA ARG A 243 -15.36 4.65 -2.76
C ARG A 243 -14.46 5.30 -3.81
N VAL A 244 -13.18 4.90 -3.85
CA VAL A 244 -12.20 5.44 -4.82
C VAL A 244 -12.69 5.24 -6.26
N LEU A 245 -13.24 4.05 -6.54
CA LEU A 245 -13.81 3.72 -7.84
C LEU A 245 -15.02 4.60 -8.17
N ARG A 246 -15.96 4.73 -7.24
CA ARG A 246 -17.18 5.53 -7.44
C ARG A 246 -16.85 6.99 -7.70
N ASP A 247 -15.97 7.58 -6.89
CA ASP A 247 -15.55 8.96 -7.04
C ASP A 247 -14.89 9.18 -8.42
N ALA A 248 -13.97 8.29 -8.81
CA ALA A 248 -13.31 8.36 -10.11
C ALA A 248 -14.29 8.18 -11.28
N ALA A 249 -15.20 7.21 -11.19
CA ALA A 249 -16.21 6.93 -12.22
C ALA A 249 -17.20 8.10 -12.39
N SER A 250 -17.60 8.73 -11.28
CA SER A 250 -18.49 9.90 -11.30
C SER A 250 -17.86 11.10 -11.99
N ILE A 251 -16.56 11.36 -11.74
CA ILE A 251 -15.83 12.47 -12.35
C ILE A 251 -15.69 12.27 -13.87
N GLU A 252 -15.41 11.04 -14.30
CA GLU A 252 -15.20 10.68 -15.69
C GLU A 252 -16.52 10.41 -16.46
N GLY A 253 -17.68 10.45 -15.78
CA GLY A 253 -18.99 10.13 -16.35
C GLY A 253 -19.09 8.69 -16.86
N LYS A 254 -18.36 7.76 -16.25
CA LYS A 254 -18.29 6.34 -16.61
C LYS A 254 -19.02 5.47 -15.57
N LYS A 255 -19.43 4.27 -15.98
CA LYS A 255 -19.97 3.26 -15.08
C LYS A 255 -18.96 2.14 -14.90
N ALA A 256 -18.60 1.84 -13.68
CA ALA A 256 -17.66 0.78 -13.36
C ALA A 256 -18.04 0.07 -12.06
N ASN A 257 -17.86 -1.25 -12.03
CA ASN A 257 -18.07 -2.11 -10.87
C ASN A 257 -16.73 -2.65 -10.35
N LEU A 258 -16.64 -2.84 -9.02
CA LEU A 258 -15.46 -3.39 -8.35
C LEU A 258 -15.72 -4.84 -7.92
N VAL A 259 -14.81 -5.71 -8.30
CA VAL A 259 -14.80 -7.11 -7.87
C VAL A 259 -13.58 -7.34 -6.99
N LEU A 260 -13.78 -7.82 -5.77
CA LEU A 260 -12.71 -8.12 -4.82
C LEU A 260 -12.50 -9.64 -4.74
N LYS A 261 -11.22 -10.07 -4.78
CA LYS A 261 -10.80 -11.46 -4.63
C LYS A 261 -9.62 -11.56 -3.69
N GLY A 262 -9.48 -12.69 -2.99
CA GLY A 262 -8.37 -12.94 -2.08
C GLY A 262 -8.28 -11.93 -0.93
N THR A 263 -9.42 -11.46 -0.43
CA THR A 263 -9.53 -10.47 0.65
C THR A 263 -8.98 -10.97 1.98
N ASP A 264 -8.87 -12.28 2.14
CA ASP A 264 -8.32 -13.01 3.27
C ASP A 264 -6.79 -13.16 3.24
N THR A 265 -6.15 -12.77 2.12
CA THR A 265 -4.68 -12.79 2.02
C THR A 265 -4.08 -11.85 3.07
N GLU A 266 -3.16 -12.39 3.86
CA GLU A 266 -2.47 -11.64 4.92
C GLU A 266 -1.18 -11.02 4.40
N ILE A 267 -0.90 -9.79 4.82
CA ILE A 267 0.30 -9.04 4.46
C ILE A 267 0.72 -8.14 5.63
N ASP A 268 1.99 -7.81 5.72
CA ASP A 268 2.48 -6.85 6.71
C ASP A 268 1.79 -5.49 6.57
N ARG A 269 1.29 -4.96 7.68
CA ARG A 269 0.53 -3.70 7.73
C ARG A 269 1.29 -2.52 7.11
N ASN A 270 2.60 -2.43 7.29
CA ASN A 270 3.38 -1.32 6.72
C ASN A 270 3.51 -1.44 5.21
N ILE A 271 3.65 -2.67 4.69
CA ILE A 271 3.62 -2.93 3.24
C ILE A 271 2.26 -2.49 2.68
N LEU A 272 1.17 -2.92 3.32
CA LEU A 272 -0.18 -2.56 2.89
C LEU A 272 -0.40 -1.04 2.90
N LYS A 273 0.11 -0.34 3.91
CA LYS A 273 0.05 1.13 3.99
C LYS A 273 0.83 1.80 2.86
N LEU A 274 2.06 1.35 2.58
CA LEU A 274 2.89 1.88 1.48
C LEU A 274 2.25 1.64 0.11
N MET A 275 1.57 0.49 -0.05
CA MET A 275 0.88 0.14 -1.29
C MET A 275 -0.42 0.91 -1.51
N SER A 276 -1.05 1.42 -0.45
CA SER A 276 -2.35 2.09 -0.52
C SER A 276 -2.38 3.21 -1.56
N ASP A 277 -1.41 4.13 -1.53
CA ASP A 277 -1.36 5.29 -2.44
C ASP A 277 -1.09 4.85 -3.89
N ALA A 278 -0.21 3.86 -4.07
CA ALA A 278 0.06 3.28 -5.38
C ALA A 278 -1.19 2.64 -5.98
N MET A 279 -1.95 1.89 -5.19
CA MET A 279 -3.19 1.25 -5.63
C MET A 279 -4.30 2.27 -5.94
N VAL A 280 -4.44 3.34 -5.15
CA VAL A 280 -5.37 4.44 -5.45
C VAL A 280 -5.08 5.01 -6.84
N HIS A 281 -3.79 5.22 -7.16
CA HIS A 281 -3.39 5.70 -8.47
C HIS A 281 -3.72 4.69 -9.59
N LEU A 282 -3.46 3.40 -9.38
CA LEU A 282 -3.79 2.35 -10.35
C LEU A 282 -5.28 2.24 -10.61
N VAL A 283 -6.12 2.25 -9.57
CA VAL A 283 -7.58 2.19 -9.72
C VAL A 283 -8.11 3.42 -10.48
N ARG A 284 -7.62 4.62 -10.16
CA ARG A 284 -7.97 5.83 -10.92
C ARG A 284 -7.56 5.72 -12.39
N ASN A 285 -6.35 5.24 -12.68
CA ASN A 285 -5.89 5.04 -14.06
C ASN A 285 -6.74 4.00 -14.80
N ALA A 286 -7.14 2.92 -14.14
CA ALA A 286 -8.03 1.93 -14.71
C ALA A 286 -9.37 2.57 -15.13
N VAL A 287 -9.94 3.44 -14.28
CA VAL A 287 -11.17 4.17 -14.62
C VAL A 287 -10.95 5.20 -15.72
N SER A 288 -9.95 6.08 -15.57
CA SER A 288 -9.75 7.22 -16.49
C SER A 288 -9.31 6.78 -17.87
N HIS A 289 -8.32 5.89 -17.93
CA HIS A 289 -7.64 5.49 -19.16
C HIS A 289 -7.99 4.07 -19.63
N GLY A 290 -8.31 3.15 -18.69
CA GLY A 290 -8.65 1.76 -19.01
C GLY A 290 -10.08 1.65 -19.52
N ILE A 291 -11.06 1.95 -18.67
CA ILE A 291 -12.49 1.81 -19.01
C ILE A 291 -12.90 2.81 -20.09
N GLU A 292 -13.53 2.31 -21.16
CA GLU A 292 -14.05 3.13 -22.25
C GLU A 292 -15.39 3.79 -21.85
N SER A 293 -15.77 4.85 -22.59
CA SER A 293 -17.11 5.44 -22.48
C SER A 293 -18.21 4.45 -22.88
N GLU A 294 -19.42 4.64 -22.37
CA GLU A 294 -20.57 3.79 -22.64
C GLU A 294 -20.81 3.58 -24.16
N GLU A 295 -20.67 4.63 -24.96
CA GLU A 295 -20.84 4.54 -26.42
C GLU A 295 -19.79 3.62 -27.07
N VAL A 296 -18.53 3.72 -26.65
CA VAL A 296 -17.44 2.91 -27.19
C VAL A 296 -17.60 1.44 -26.77
N ARG A 297 -17.98 1.18 -25.49
CA ARG A 297 -18.25 -0.17 -24.99
C ARG A 297 -19.37 -0.85 -25.76
N ARG A 298 -20.48 -0.13 -26.02
CA ARG A 298 -21.59 -0.64 -26.87
C ARG A 298 -21.12 -1.00 -28.29
N LYS A 299 -20.30 -0.15 -28.91
CA LYS A 299 -19.74 -0.43 -30.25
C LYS A 299 -18.85 -1.67 -30.27
N ASN A 300 -18.14 -1.92 -29.17
CA ASN A 300 -17.23 -3.06 -29.04
C ASN A 300 -17.93 -4.32 -28.49
N ASN A 301 -19.26 -4.33 -28.36
CA ASN A 301 -20.05 -5.43 -27.77
C ASN A 301 -19.60 -5.80 -26.34
N LYS A 302 -19.15 -4.82 -25.55
CA LYS A 302 -18.83 -4.98 -24.13
C LYS A 302 -20.04 -4.60 -23.26
N PRO A 303 -20.14 -5.13 -22.02
CA PRO A 303 -21.12 -4.65 -21.02
C PRO A 303 -20.97 -3.13 -20.82
N ILE A 304 -22.09 -2.44 -20.60
CA ILE A 304 -22.07 -0.97 -20.40
C ILE A 304 -21.21 -0.59 -19.20
N GLU A 305 -21.36 -1.34 -18.13
CA GLU A 305 -20.58 -1.19 -16.92
C GLU A 305 -19.22 -1.87 -17.08
N GLY A 306 -18.13 -1.11 -16.85
CA GLY A 306 -16.77 -1.64 -16.85
C GLY A 306 -16.50 -2.41 -15.56
N GLN A 307 -15.63 -3.39 -15.62
CA GLN A 307 -15.25 -4.17 -14.45
C GLN A 307 -13.80 -3.91 -14.08
N ILE A 308 -13.57 -3.55 -12.80
CA ILE A 308 -12.23 -3.51 -12.20
C ILE A 308 -12.18 -4.59 -11.13
N THR A 309 -11.15 -5.45 -11.20
CA THR A 309 -10.93 -6.52 -10.24
C THR A 309 -9.67 -6.22 -9.45
N LEU A 310 -9.78 -6.24 -8.12
CA LEU A 310 -8.65 -6.29 -7.21
C LEU A 310 -8.53 -7.72 -6.70
N ASP A 311 -7.36 -8.31 -6.89
CA ASP A 311 -7.08 -9.68 -6.46
C ASP A 311 -5.77 -9.71 -5.67
N ALA A 312 -5.74 -10.47 -4.56
CA ALA A 312 -4.52 -10.70 -3.81
C ALA A 312 -4.35 -12.20 -3.54
N HIS A 313 -3.16 -12.72 -3.78
CA HIS A 313 -2.84 -14.12 -3.52
C HIS A 313 -1.36 -14.31 -3.24
N TYR A 314 -1.02 -15.45 -2.63
CA TYR A 314 0.37 -15.83 -2.45
C TYR A 314 0.93 -16.49 -3.71
N GLU A 315 2.10 -16.04 -4.12
CA GLU A 315 2.91 -16.71 -5.13
C GLU A 315 4.29 -17.01 -4.52
N ARG A 316 4.51 -18.27 -4.11
CA ARG A 316 5.69 -18.71 -3.35
C ARG A 316 5.83 -17.94 -2.03
N ASP A 317 6.86 -17.08 -1.90
CA ASP A 317 7.21 -16.26 -0.73
C ASP A 317 6.73 -14.80 -0.84
N ARG A 318 5.97 -14.48 -1.89
CA ARG A 318 5.49 -13.13 -2.18
C ARG A 318 3.97 -13.05 -2.20
N VAL A 319 3.47 -11.88 -1.91
CA VAL A 319 2.07 -11.53 -2.15
C VAL A 319 2.00 -10.82 -3.50
N VAL A 320 1.13 -11.30 -4.38
CA VAL A 320 0.81 -10.64 -5.64
C VAL A 320 -0.50 -9.90 -5.46
N ILE A 321 -0.46 -8.59 -5.65
CA ILE A 321 -1.66 -7.75 -5.67
C ILE A 321 -1.90 -7.35 -7.13
N GLN A 322 -3.06 -7.70 -7.67
CA GLN A 322 -3.44 -7.41 -9.05
C GLN A 322 -4.52 -6.35 -9.10
N VAL A 323 -4.33 -5.39 -9.99
CA VAL A 323 -5.37 -4.43 -10.41
C VAL A 323 -5.65 -4.70 -11.87
N LYS A 324 -6.83 -5.24 -12.16
CA LYS A 324 -7.23 -5.64 -13.53
C LYS A 324 -8.46 -4.87 -13.96
N ASP A 325 -8.43 -4.30 -15.16
CA ASP A 325 -9.58 -3.72 -15.86
C ASP A 325 -9.96 -4.52 -17.11
N ASP A 326 -11.20 -4.42 -17.54
CA ASP A 326 -11.75 -4.98 -18.79
C ASP A 326 -11.86 -3.93 -19.90
N GLY A 327 -11.03 -2.89 -19.81
CA GLY A 327 -11.08 -1.72 -20.66
C GLY A 327 -10.43 -1.88 -22.04
N ALA A 328 -9.97 -0.77 -22.60
CA ALA A 328 -9.41 -0.70 -23.95
C ALA A 328 -8.09 -1.45 -24.13
N GLY A 329 -7.36 -1.71 -23.01
CA GLY A 329 -5.99 -2.20 -23.05
C GLY A 329 -5.02 -1.12 -23.54
N ILE A 330 -3.74 -1.47 -23.57
CA ILE A 330 -2.67 -0.55 -23.97
C ILE A 330 -2.06 -1.03 -25.30
N ASP A 331 -2.08 -0.16 -26.29
CA ASP A 331 -1.43 -0.43 -27.58
C ASP A 331 0.07 -0.10 -27.48
N HIS A 332 0.90 -1.14 -27.51
CA HIS A 332 2.36 -1.03 -27.46
C HIS A 332 2.94 -0.20 -28.61
N GLU A 333 2.27 -0.13 -29.79
CA GLU A 333 2.73 0.73 -30.88
C GLU A 333 2.53 2.22 -30.59
N VAL A 334 1.47 2.58 -29.85
CA VAL A 334 1.28 3.94 -29.37
C VAL A 334 2.36 4.32 -28.36
N ILE A 335 2.69 3.40 -27.44
CA ILE A 335 3.76 3.61 -26.47
C ILE A 335 5.11 3.76 -27.19
N ARG A 336 5.42 2.89 -28.15
CA ARG A 336 6.64 2.93 -28.97
C ARG A 336 6.84 4.30 -29.65
N ARG A 337 5.78 4.85 -30.23
CA ARG A 337 5.83 6.19 -30.84
C ARG A 337 6.10 7.27 -29.81
N LYS A 338 5.44 7.22 -28.65
CA LYS A 338 5.66 8.17 -27.56
C LYS A 338 7.08 8.12 -26.99
N ILE A 339 7.72 6.95 -26.92
CA ILE A 339 9.11 6.79 -26.49
C ILE A 339 10.03 7.61 -27.41
N VAL A 340 9.84 7.51 -28.72
CA VAL A 340 10.63 8.25 -29.71
C VAL A 340 10.32 9.76 -29.65
N GLU A 341 9.04 10.14 -29.59
CA GLU A 341 8.62 11.55 -29.51
C GLU A 341 9.19 12.27 -28.28
N LYS A 342 9.34 11.53 -27.17
CA LYS A 342 9.92 12.06 -25.91
C LYS A 342 11.44 11.97 -25.85
N GLY A 343 12.09 11.41 -26.86
CA GLY A 343 13.56 11.27 -26.90
C GLY A 343 14.12 10.25 -25.92
N LEU A 344 13.28 9.30 -25.45
CA LEU A 344 13.69 8.26 -24.50
C LEU A 344 14.45 7.12 -25.20
N ALA A 345 14.24 6.93 -26.50
CA ALA A 345 15.01 6.02 -27.34
C ALA A 345 15.06 6.53 -28.78
N THR A 346 16.08 6.08 -29.55
CA THR A 346 16.14 6.35 -30.99
C THR A 346 15.08 5.53 -31.74
N PRO A 347 14.67 5.96 -32.97
CA PRO A 347 13.71 5.20 -33.78
C PRO A 347 14.13 3.76 -34.07
N GLU A 348 15.44 3.52 -34.25
CA GLU A 348 16.02 2.20 -34.48
C GLU A 348 15.91 1.32 -33.23
N MET A 349 16.31 1.86 -32.08
CA MET A 349 16.19 1.16 -30.79
C MET A 349 14.73 0.83 -30.47
N ALA A 350 13.83 1.79 -30.63
CA ALA A 350 12.42 1.60 -30.36
C ALA A 350 11.79 0.49 -31.23
N LYS A 351 12.26 0.31 -32.48
CA LYS A 351 11.80 -0.77 -33.38
C LYS A 351 12.30 -2.15 -32.96
N SER A 352 13.50 -2.24 -32.39
CA SER A 352 14.09 -3.53 -31.95
C SER A 352 13.53 -4.02 -30.61
N MET A 353 12.93 -3.14 -29.79
CA MET A 353 12.36 -3.47 -28.49
C MET A 353 11.19 -4.46 -28.61
N GLY A 354 11.16 -5.45 -27.72
CA GLY A 354 10.03 -6.35 -27.54
C GLY A 354 8.81 -5.67 -26.95
N LYS A 355 7.64 -6.32 -27.02
CA LYS A 355 6.38 -5.76 -26.48
C LYS A 355 6.48 -5.46 -24.99
N GLU A 356 7.04 -6.37 -24.22
CA GLU A 356 7.20 -6.24 -22.76
C GLU A 356 8.14 -5.07 -22.43
N GLU A 357 9.27 -4.97 -23.13
CA GLU A 357 10.23 -3.90 -22.94
C GLU A 357 9.62 -2.52 -23.23
N VAL A 358 8.83 -2.39 -24.30
CA VAL A 358 8.11 -1.15 -24.62
C VAL A 358 7.15 -0.75 -23.51
N LEU A 359 6.46 -1.71 -22.89
CA LEU A 359 5.51 -1.45 -21.82
C LEU A 359 6.19 -0.98 -20.53
N THR A 360 7.44 -1.36 -20.26
CA THR A 360 8.17 -0.89 -19.07
C THR A 360 8.41 0.63 -19.07
N TYR A 361 8.47 1.25 -20.25
CA TYR A 361 8.63 2.71 -20.37
C TYR A 361 7.46 3.52 -19.81
N ILE A 362 6.29 2.90 -19.60
CA ILE A 362 5.14 3.56 -18.94
C ILE A 362 5.52 4.01 -17.51
N PHE A 363 6.45 3.29 -16.88
CA PHE A 363 6.94 3.58 -15.54
C PHE A 363 8.12 4.56 -15.51
N GLU A 364 8.65 4.98 -16.67
CA GLU A 364 9.75 5.94 -16.70
C GLU A 364 9.29 7.36 -16.35
N SER A 365 10.12 8.06 -15.57
CA SER A 365 9.85 9.43 -15.16
C SER A 365 9.68 10.35 -16.39
N GLY A 366 8.57 11.06 -16.44
CA GLY A 366 8.27 11.97 -17.56
C GLY A 366 7.58 11.28 -18.76
N PHE A 367 7.34 9.97 -18.72
CA PHE A 367 6.57 9.29 -19.77
C PHE A 367 5.09 9.66 -19.72
N SER A 368 4.49 9.75 -18.54
CA SER A 368 3.11 10.24 -18.37
C SER A 368 3.06 11.76 -18.55
N ASN A 369 2.09 12.26 -19.32
CA ASN A 369 1.88 13.70 -19.49
C ASN A 369 1.24 14.29 -18.22
N ALA A 370 2.04 14.63 -17.23
CA ALA A 370 1.64 15.38 -16.04
C ALA A 370 1.33 16.88 -16.34
N ALA A 371 1.05 17.25 -17.59
CA ALA A 371 0.73 18.63 -17.98
C ALA A 371 -0.73 19.03 -17.67
N GLN A 372 -1.60 18.10 -17.28
CA GLN A 372 -2.89 18.42 -16.67
C GLN A 372 -2.79 18.12 -15.18
N VAL A 373 -2.40 19.13 -14.41
CA VAL A 373 -2.64 19.21 -12.97
C VAL A 373 -4.17 19.23 -12.80
N ASN A 374 -4.78 18.06 -12.75
CA ASN A 374 -6.15 17.95 -12.29
C ASN A 374 -6.15 18.27 -10.80
N GLU A 375 -6.99 19.20 -10.39
CA GLU A 375 -7.15 19.72 -9.01
C GLU A 375 -7.37 18.62 -7.94
N LEU A 376 -7.60 17.36 -8.35
CA LEU A 376 -7.80 16.19 -7.46
C LEU A 376 -6.53 15.47 -7.02
N SER A 377 -5.39 15.70 -7.66
CA SER A 377 -4.11 15.08 -7.25
C SER A 377 -3.09 16.19 -7.09
N GLY A 378 -3.09 16.90 -5.99
CA GLY A 378 -2.20 18.03 -5.68
C GLY A 378 -0.67 17.81 -5.85
N ARG A 379 -0.29 16.71 -6.48
CA ARG A 379 1.06 16.39 -6.97
C ARG A 379 0.87 15.59 -8.26
N GLY A 380 1.50 15.98 -9.36
CA GLY A 380 1.52 15.23 -10.63
C GLY A 380 2.13 13.84 -10.43
N VAL A 381 1.31 12.89 -9.94
CA VAL A 381 1.73 11.52 -9.62
C VAL A 381 1.64 10.70 -10.89
N GLY A 382 2.79 10.30 -11.42
CA GLY A 382 2.89 9.40 -12.58
C GLY A 382 3.05 7.93 -12.17
N MET A 383 3.07 7.02 -13.16
CA MET A 383 3.32 5.59 -12.94
C MET A 383 4.71 5.29 -12.36
N ASP A 384 5.67 6.21 -12.50
CA ASP A 384 6.99 6.15 -11.87
C ASP A 384 6.93 6.15 -10.33
N VAL A 385 5.91 6.79 -9.74
CA VAL A 385 5.70 6.77 -8.29
C VAL A 385 5.20 5.40 -7.83
N VAL A 386 4.33 4.73 -8.60
CA VAL A 386 3.91 3.35 -8.32
C VAL A 386 5.11 2.41 -8.34
N LYS A 387 5.95 2.49 -9.38
CA LYS A 387 7.18 1.69 -9.49
C LYS A 387 8.10 1.92 -8.29
N LYS A 388 8.40 3.18 -7.95
CA LYS A 388 9.24 3.53 -6.80
C LYS A 388 8.69 3.04 -5.47
N ALA A 389 7.37 3.14 -5.25
CA ALA A 389 6.74 2.66 -4.02
C ALA A 389 6.91 1.14 -3.87
N VAL A 390 6.69 0.37 -4.95
CA VAL A 390 6.86 -1.08 -4.95
C VAL A 390 8.33 -1.48 -4.80
N GLU A 391 9.24 -0.82 -5.51
CA GLU A 391 10.69 -1.08 -5.43
C GLU A 391 11.26 -0.74 -4.06
N SER A 392 10.75 0.30 -3.37
CA SER A 392 11.19 0.65 -2.01
C SER A 392 11.02 -0.47 -0.97
N ILE A 393 10.16 -1.43 -1.27
CA ILE A 393 9.91 -2.62 -0.44
C ILE A 393 10.44 -3.91 -1.10
N ALA A 394 11.41 -3.80 -2.00
CA ALA A 394 11.97 -4.92 -2.77
C ALA A 394 10.91 -5.71 -3.55
N GLY A 395 9.85 -5.02 -4.01
CA GLY A 395 8.82 -5.56 -4.87
C GLY A 395 9.12 -5.33 -6.35
N GLN A 396 8.27 -5.89 -7.21
CA GLN A 396 8.32 -5.72 -8.67
C GLN A 396 6.94 -5.38 -9.20
N VAL A 397 6.89 -4.57 -10.26
CA VAL A 397 5.67 -4.25 -11.01
C VAL A 397 5.75 -4.89 -12.38
N LYS A 398 4.71 -5.64 -12.77
CA LYS A 398 4.56 -6.18 -14.11
C LYS A 398 3.25 -5.72 -14.72
N ILE A 399 3.25 -5.50 -16.01
CA ILE A 399 2.07 -5.10 -16.78
C ILE A 399 1.76 -6.14 -17.83
N GLU A 400 0.52 -6.58 -17.87
CA GLU A 400 -0.01 -7.46 -18.90
C GLU A 400 -1.20 -6.78 -19.55
N THR A 401 -1.21 -6.66 -20.86
CA THR A 401 -2.27 -5.94 -21.57
C THR A 401 -2.54 -6.53 -22.94
N GLU A 402 -3.81 -6.50 -23.32
CA GLU A 402 -4.26 -6.86 -24.66
C GLU A 402 -5.29 -5.84 -25.14
N VAL A 403 -5.04 -5.29 -26.33
CA VAL A 403 -5.92 -4.27 -26.91
C VAL A 403 -7.34 -4.83 -27.05
N GLY A 404 -8.30 -4.12 -26.52
CA GLY A 404 -9.72 -4.49 -26.50
C GLY A 404 -10.13 -5.42 -25.38
N LYS A 405 -9.21 -5.99 -24.60
CA LYS A 405 -9.53 -6.89 -23.47
C LYS A 405 -9.24 -6.30 -22.09
N GLY A 406 -8.35 -5.29 -22.04
CA GLY A 406 -8.02 -4.61 -20.79
C GLY A 406 -6.57 -4.73 -20.37
N THR A 407 -6.27 -4.31 -19.15
CA THR A 407 -4.93 -4.29 -18.57
C THR A 407 -4.93 -4.92 -17.19
N THR A 408 -3.86 -5.64 -16.87
CA THR A 408 -3.59 -6.18 -15.53
C THR A 408 -2.25 -5.64 -15.05
N MET A 409 -2.26 -4.95 -13.92
CA MET A 409 -1.07 -4.53 -13.19
C MET A 409 -0.82 -5.51 -12.06
N ASN A 410 0.32 -6.19 -12.08
CA ASN A 410 0.75 -7.15 -11.08
C ASN A 410 1.81 -6.51 -10.18
N LEU A 411 1.50 -6.31 -8.91
CA LEU A 411 2.40 -5.79 -7.89
C LEU A 411 2.87 -6.98 -7.04
N GLN A 412 4.09 -7.42 -7.24
CA GLN A 412 4.70 -8.51 -6.47
C GLN A 412 5.48 -7.91 -5.31
N VAL A 413 5.04 -8.16 -4.09
CA VAL A 413 5.65 -7.60 -2.88
C VAL A 413 5.99 -8.72 -1.89
N PRO A 414 7.02 -8.56 -1.03
CA PRO A 414 7.27 -9.52 0.05
C PRO A 414 6.08 -9.54 1.01
N ALA A 415 5.76 -10.66 1.61
CA ALA A 415 4.69 -10.74 2.60
C ALA A 415 5.05 -9.96 3.89
N SER A 416 6.33 -9.81 4.20
CA SER A 416 6.84 -9.11 5.37
C SER A 416 8.14 -8.35 5.11
N LEU A 417 8.35 -7.23 5.81
CA LEU A 417 9.57 -6.41 5.74
C LEU A 417 10.64 -6.76 6.80
N ALA A 418 10.32 -7.63 7.76
CA ALA A 418 11.11 -7.72 8.99
C ALA A 418 12.45 -8.42 8.83
N LEU A 419 12.59 -9.33 7.86
CA LEU A 419 13.83 -10.02 7.57
C LEU A 419 14.09 -10.00 6.06
N LYS A 420 15.28 -9.52 5.68
CA LYS A 420 15.76 -9.64 4.31
C LYS A 420 16.85 -10.69 4.28
N GLY A 421 16.61 -11.78 3.57
CA GLY A 421 17.69 -12.68 3.19
C GLY A 421 18.74 -11.88 2.43
N SER A 422 19.97 -11.91 2.89
CA SER A 422 21.06 -11.13 2.31
C SER A 422 22.32 -11.97 2.15
N LEU A 423 23.11 -11.62 1.15
CA LEU A 423 24.44 -12.15 0.94
C LEU A 423 25.44 -11.21 1.56
N LEU A 424 26.26 -11.71 2.49
CA LEU A 424 27.37 -10.95 3.09
C LEU A 424 28.64 -11.18 2.29
N PHE A 425 29.39 -10.11 2.06
CA PHE A 425 30.63 -10.13 1.31
C PHE A 425 31.59 -9.04 1.80
N ASP A 426 32.87 -9.23 1.53
CA ASP A 426 33.94 -8.27 1.88
C ASP A 426 34.36 -7.45 0.66
N VAL A 427 34.58 -6.16 0.87
CA VAL A 427 35.20 -5.24 -0.09
C VAL A 427 36.14 -4.31 0.67
N GLY A 428 37.44 -4.43 0.42
CA GLY A 428 38.45 -3.58 1.03
C GLY A 428 38.60 -3.78 2.54
N GLY A 429 38.29 -4.97 3.06
CA GLY A 429 38.31 -5.30 4.50
C GLY A 429 37.10 -4.80 5.28
N GLN A 430 36.07 -4.33 4.59
CA GLN A 430 34.77 -3.94 5.16
C GLN A 430 33.69 -4.91 4.69
N GLU A 431 32.88 -5.41 5.65
CA GLU A 431 31.73 -6.27 5.35
C GLU A 431 30.55 -5.43 4.83
N TYR A 432 29.94 -5.90 3.75
CA TYR A 432 28.75 -5.35 3.12
C TYR A 432 27.68 -6.43 3.00
N ALA A 433 26.43 -6.02 2.85
CA ALA A 433 25.29 -6.89 2.58
C ALA A 433 24.62 -6.49 1.26
N LEU A 434 24.04 -7.48 0.59
CA LEU A 434 23.23 -7.32 -0.61
C LEU A 434 22.01 -8.23 -0.52
N ALA A 435 20.82 -7.72 -0.85
CA ALA A 435 19.60 -8.49 -0.74
C ALA A 435 19.58 -9.67 -1.74
N LEU A 436 19.30 -10.88 -1.25
CA LEU A 436 19.22 -12.10 -2.07
C LEU A 436 18.16 -12.02 -3.17
N SER A 437 17.14 -11.17 -3.00
CA SER A 437 16.11 -10.96 -4.02
C SER A 437 16.63 -10.46 -5.36
N TYR A 438 17.81 -9.84 -5.37
CA TYR A 438 18.49 -9.37 -6.58
C TYR A 438 19.58 -10.33 -7.05
N THR A 439 19.96 -11.34 -6.26
CA THR A 439 21.08 -12.25 -6.55
C THR A 439 20.60 -13.43 -7.38
N GLU A 440 21.16 -13.63 -8.55
CA GLU A 440 20.93 -14.81 -9.40
C GLU A 440 21.92 -15.94 -9.09
N ALA A 441 23.19 -15.59 -8.97
CA ALA A 441 24.25 -16.56 -8.73
C ALA A 441 25.48 -15.91 -8.09
N VAL A 442 26.36 -16.75 -7.53
CA VAL A 442 27.73 -16.40 -7.16
C VAL A 442 28.64 -17.29 -7.98
N VAL A 443 29.56 -16.69 -8.72
CA VAL A 443 30.49 -17.39 -9.61
C VAL A 443 31.90 -16.89 -9.44
N SER A 444 32.89 -17.71 -9.75
CA SER A 444 34.28 -17.29 -9.84
C SER A 444 34.67 -17.13 -11.32
N ILE A 445 35.22 -15.98 -11.68
CA ILE A 445 35.61 -15.63 -13.06
C ILE A 445 37.12 -15.35 -13.07
N GLU A 446 37.85 -16.01 -13.99
CA GLU A 446 39.26 -15.75 -14.17
C GLU A 446 39.47 -14.44 -14.95
N LYS A 447 40.52 -13.69 -14.61
CA LYS A 447 40.81 -12.39 -15.25
C LYS A 447 40.93 -12.51 -16.79
N LYS A 448 41.45 -13.61 -17.31
CA LYS A 448 41.56 -13.89 -18.76
C LYS A 448 40.21 -13.94 -19.48
N ASP A 449 39.10 -14.26 -18.76
CA ASP A 449 37.74 -14.37 -19.32
C ASP A 449 37.00 -13.02 -19.25
N VAL A 450 37.67 -11.98 -18.72
CA VAL A 450 37.15 -10.61 -18.67
C VAL A 450 37.72 -9.81 -19.85
N LYS A 451 36.83 -9.22 -20.64
CA LYS A 451 37.22 -8.40 -21.80
C LYS A 451 36.97 -6.93 -21.49
N LYS A 452 37.97 -6.11 -21.76
CA LYS A 452 37.85 -4.66 -21.68
C LYS A 452 37.36 -4.13 -23.03
N LEU A 453 36.14 -3.63 -23.06
CA LEU A 453 35.52 -3.01 -24.23
C LEU A 453 35.33 -1.51 -23.99
N SER A 454 35.07 -0.73 -25.05
CA SER A 454 34.91 0.73 -24.98
C SER A 454 33.85 1.21 -23.98
N GLY A 455 32.94 0.33 -23.57
CA GLY A 455 31.86 0.65 -22.58
C GLY A 455 32.10 0.11 -21.17
N GLY A 456 33.20 -0.61 -20.90
CA GLY A 456 33.46 -1.20 -19.59
C GLY A 456 34.10 -2.59 -19.64
N LEU A 457 34.08 -3.28 -18.50
CA LEU A 457 34.50 -4.67 -18.37
C LEU A 457 33.30 -5.59 -18.64
N MET A 458 33.53 -6.62 -19.41
CA MET A 458 32.48 -7.60 -19.76
C MET A 458 33.00 -9.04 -19.63
N SER A 459 32.11 -9.93 -19.26
CA SER A 459 32.33 -11.39 -19.28
C SER A 459 31.08 -12.08 -19.78
N THR A 460 31.07 -13.41 -19.81
CA THR A 460 29.92 -14.22 -20.21
C THR A 460 29.37 -15.00 -19.02
N PHE A 461 28.06 -14.96 -18.86
CA PHE A 461 27.32 -15.76 -17.88
C PHE A 461 26.16 -16.47 -18.57
N GLN A 462 26.10 -17.80 -18.50
CA GLN A 462 25.09 -18.65 -19.15
C GLN A 462 24.93 -18.45 -20.68
N GLY A 463 25.97 -17.93 -21.33
CA GLY A 463 25.98 -17.67 -22.79
C GLY A 463 25.70 -16.21 -23.15
N ASP A 464 25.25 -15.39 -22.21
CA ASP A 464 24.98 -13.96 -22.38
C ASP A 464 26.16 -13.11 -21.93
N ALA A 465 26.37 -11.98 -22.62
CA ALA A 465 27.39 -11.00 -22.24
C ALA A 465 26.87 -10.13 -21.11
N ILE A 466 27.58 -10.11 -19.98
CA ILE A 466 27.23 -9.31 -18.80
C ILE A 466 28.30 -8.24 -18.53
N SER A 467 27.89 -7.07 -18.06
CA SER A 467 28.79 -6.03 -17.56
C SER A 467 29.35 -6.43 -16.20
N LEU A 468 30.66 -6.25 -16.00
CA LEU A 468 31.32 -6.45 -14.72
C LEU A 468 31.72 -5.13 -14.10
N ILE A 469 31.58 -5.04 -12.77
CA ILE A 469 31.98 -3.88 -12.01
C ILE A 469 32.66 -4.27 -10.71
N PHE A 470 33.78 -3.63 -10.41
CA PHE A 470 34.46 -3.78 -9.14
C PHE A 470 33.81 -2.88 -8.09
N LEU A 471 33.13 -3.49 -7.11
CA LEU A 471 32.48 -2.72 -6.05
C LEU A 471 33.47 -1.85 -5.27
N LYS A 472 34.72 -2.29 -5.16
CA LYS A 472 35.81 -1.51 -4.54
C LYS A 472 36.04 -0.16 -5.23
N ASP A 473 35.98 -0.13 -6.55
CA ASP A 473 36.16 1.11 -7.32
C ASP A 473 34.97 2.05 -7.12
N ILE A 474 33.74 1.53 -7.17
CA ILE A 474 32.52 2.33 -6.96
C ILE A 474 32.40 2.86 -5.53
N LEU A 475 32.60 2.01 -4.53
CA LEU A 475 32.45 2.39 -3.12
C LEU A 475 33.55 3.36 -2.67
N SER A 476 34.69 3.46 -3.39
CA SER A 476 35.75 4.41 -3.15
C SER A 476 35.53 5.80 -3.75
N LEU A 477 34.47 5.98 -4.59
CA LEU A 477 34.19 7.28 -5.22
C LEU A 477 33.80 8.35 -4.20
N ARG A 478 34.34 9.53 -4.34
CA ARG A 478 33.97 10.70 -3.51
C ARG A 478 32.69 11.36 -3.98
N SER A 479 32.38 11.25 -5.28
CA SER A 479 31.15 11.77 -5.89
C SER A 479 30.71 10.85 -7.03
N LEU A 480 29.41 10.68 -7.21
CA LEU A 480 28.86 9.93 -8.35
C LEU A 480 29.19 10.57 -9.71
N ASN A 481 29.50 11.85 -9.72
CA ASN A 481 29.96 12.54 -10.94
C ASN A 481 31.36 12.10 -11.38
N ASP A 482 32.15 11.50 -10.48
CA ASP A 482 33.49 10.99 -10.79
C ASP A 482 33.47 9.74 -11.67
N ILE A 483 32.29 9.09 -11.82
CA ILE A 483 32.06 7.90 -12.66
C ILE A 483 32.40 8.21 -14.14
N SER A 484 32.14 9.43 -14.60
CA SER A 484 32.46 9.88 -15.97
C SER A 484 33.93 10.01 -16.26
N THR A 485 34.81 9.90 -15.25
CA THR A 485 36.27 10.02 -15.42
C THR A 485 36.83 8.69 -15.95
N LYS A 486 37.33 8.69 -17.19
CA LYS A 486 37.90 7.51 -17.86
C LYS A 486 38.95 6.81 -16.97
N GLY A 487 38.71 5.51 -16.72
CA GLY A 487 39.63 4.61 -16.02
C GLY A 487 39.42 4.41 -14.53
N ILE A 488 38.53 5.17 -13.85
CA ILE A 488 38.27 4.97 -12.40
C ILE A 488 37.62 3.62 -12.14
N LEU A 489 36.64 3.21 -12.97
CA LEU A 489 35.92 1.96 -12.83
C LEU A 489 36.72 0.69 -13.18
N HIS A 490 37.96 0.84 -13.67
CA HIS A 490 38.81 -0.28 -14.09
C HIS A 490 40.12 -0.34 -13.30
N LYS A 491 40.29 0.53 -12.30
CA LYS A 491 41.53 0.65 -11.55
C LYS A 491 41.91 -0.68 -10.88
N THR A 492 41.01 -1.27 -10.13
CA THR A 492 41.26 -2.55 -9.44
C THR A 492 41.58 -3.67 -10.46
N PHE A 493 40.88 -3.72 -11.59
CA PHE A 493 41.15 -4.70 -12.64
C PHE A 493 42.54 -4.55 -13.26
N ASP A 494 42.97 -3.31 -13.53
CA ASP A 494 44.29 -3.01 -14.14
C ASP A 494 45.44 -3.27 -13.16
N GLU A 495 45.22 -3.15 -11.85
CA GLU A 495 46.22 -3.38 -10.78
C GLU A 495 46.35 -4.83 -10.35
N THR A 496 45.43 -5.73 -10.76
CA THR A 496 45.39 -7.14 -10.35
C THR A 496 46.25 -7.99 -11.29
N ASP A 497 46.84 -9.09 -10.78
CA ASP A 497 47.68 -10.03 -11.54
C ASP A 497 46.84 -10.78 -12.61
N ASP A 498 47.50 -11.21 -13.71
CA ASP A 498 46.81 -11.84 -14.84
C ASP A 498 46.20 -13.22 -14.53
N ASP A 499 46.73 -13.91 -13.52
CA ASP A 499 46.22 -15.21 -13.06
C ASP A 499 45.14 -15.13 -11.98
N ALA A 500 44.66 -13.91 -11.70
CA ALA A 500 43.68 -13.67 -10.64
C ALA A 500 42.31 -14.27 -10.98
N VAL A 501 41.64 -14.74 -9.93
CA VAL A 501 40.24 -15.21 -9.95
C VAL A 501 39.41 -14.28 -9.10
N PHE A 502 38.31 -13.81 -9.65
CA PHE A 502 37.40 -12.87 -9.01
C PHE A 502 36.14 -13.59 -8.49
N ASP A 503 35.73 -13.29 -7.27
CA ASP A 503 34.40 -13.63 -6.79
C ASP A 503 33.40 -12.62 -7.33
N VAL A 504 32.41 -13.10 -8.07
CA VAL A 504 31.42 -12.26 -8.77
C VAL A 504 30.01 -12.64 -8.32
N ILE A 505 29.30 -11.64 -7.81
CA ILE A 505 27.88 -11.77 -7.47
C ILE A 505 27.11 -11.31 -8.71
N ILE A 506 26.39 -12.23 -9.34
CA ILE A 506 25.51 -11.93 -10.47
C ILE A 506 24.18 -11.42 -9.90
N VAL A 507 23.85 -10.20 -10.25
CA VAL A 507 22.61 -9.54 -9.85
C VAL A 507 21.75 -9.21 -11.06
N SER A 508 20.43 -9.27 -10.86
CA SER A 508 19.45 -8.86 -11.87
C SER A 508 18.51 -7.81 -11.30
N TYR A 509 18.37 -6.73 -12.02
CA TYR A 509 17.45 -5.64 -11.70
C TYR A 509 16.88 -5.05 -13.00
N ASP A 510 15.55 -4.94 -13.09
CA ASP A 510 14.82 -4.38 -14.24
C ASP A 510 15.21 -5.04 -15.59
N GLY A 511 15.37 -6.37 -15.58
CA GLY A 511 15.77 -7.14 -16.76
C GLY A 511 17.24 -6.98 -17.19
N LYS A 512 18.06 -6.30 -16.38
CA LYS A 512 19.49 -6.07 -16.63
C LYS A 512 20.31 -6.90 -15.67
N THR A 513 21.14 -7.77 -16.22
CA THR A 513 22.08 -8.62 -15.46
C THR A 513 23.45 -7.97 -15.39
N THR A 514 24.02 -7.88 -14.19
CA THR A 514 25.32 -7.26 -13.92
C THR A 514 26.12 -8.13 -12.96
N GLY A 515 27.41 -8.30 -13.20
CA GLY A 515 28.32 -8.96 -12.27
C GLY A 515 29.02 -7.95 -11.37
N MET A 516 28.83 -8.08 -10.06
CA MET A 516 29.49 -7.28 -9.03
C MET A 516 30.70 -8.04 -8.49
N VAL A 517 31.90 -7.57 -8.78
CA VAL A 517 33.14 -8.16 -8.32
C VAL A 517 33.42 -7.71 -6.89
N VAL A 518 33.66 -8.66 -6.00
CA VAL A 518 33.94 -8.48 -4.57
C VAL A 518 35.29 -9.13 -4.19
N ASP A 519 35.87 -8.76 -3.05
CA ASP A 519 37.11 -9.40 -2.60
C ASP A 519 36.83 -10.83 -2.11
N LYS A 520 35.69 -11.05 -1.44
CA LYS A 520 35.30 -12.39 -0.96
C LYS A 520 33.80 -12.44 -0.65
N VAL A 521 33.13 -13.51 -1.04
CA VAL A 521 31.78 -13.83 -0.55
C VAL A 521 31.89 -14.58 0.77
N ILE A 522 31.14 -14.14 1.80
CA ILE A 522 31.22 -14.67 3.17
C ILE A 522 30.15 -15.73 3.41
N GLN A 523 28.89 -15.33 3.44
CA GLN A 523 27.75 -16.23 3.71
C GLN A 523 26.41 -15.57 3.38
N GLN A 524 25.38 -16.41 3.28
CA GLN A 524 24.00 -15.94 3.30
C GLN A 524 23.52 -15.79 4.74
N LYS A 525 22.87 -14.67 5.04
CA LYS A 525 22.32 -14.38 6.37
C LYS A 525 21.06 -13.54 6.28
N GLU A 526 20.12 -13.80 7.16
CA GLU A 526 18.98 -12.89 7.35
C GLU A 526 19.44 -11.67 8.16
N ILE A 527 19.12 -10.49 7.67
CA ILE A 527 19.47 -9.22 8.32
C ILE A 527 18.24 -8.34 8.53
N ILE A 528 18.30 -7.50 9.57
CA ILE A 528 17.34 -6.42 9.78
C ILE A 528 17.97 -5.15 9.23
N GLU A 529 17.47 -4.69 8.08
CA GLU A 529 17.92 -3.46 7.48
C GLU A 529 17.29 -2.25 8.17
N LYS A 530 18.12 -1.31 8.62
CA LYS A 530 17.71 -0.02 9.16
C LYS A 530 18.01 1.07 8.14
N PRO A 531 17.10 2.04 7.91
CA PRO A 531 17.34 3.13 6.99
C PRO A 531 18.52 3.99 7.45
N LEU A 532 19.23 4.58 6.48
CA LEU A 532 20.29 5.54 6.76
C LEU A 532 19.71 6.80 7.39
N THR A 533 20.35 7.28 8.46
CA THR A 533 20.00 8.53 9.14
C THR A 533 21.06 9.59 8.90
N LYS A 534 20.70 10.87 9.13
CA LYS A 534 21.66 11.98 9.00
C LYS A 534 22.91 11.73 9.88
N PRO A 535 24.11 12.00 9.37
CA PRO A 535 24.44 12.73 8.11
C PRO A 535 24.61 11.86 6.86
N ILE A 536 24.51 10.52 6.95
CA ILE A 536 24.81 9.58 5.87
C ILE A 536 23.60 9.23 4.98
N ASP A 537 22.43 9.81 5.23
CA ASP A 537 21.17 9.63 4.47
C ASP A 537 21.27 10.06 2.99
N LYS A 538 22.34 10.78 2.61
CA LYS A 538 22.58 11.23 1.25
C LYS A 538 23.37 10.25 0.39
N THR A 539 23.85 9.16 0.97
CA THR A 539 24.65 8.16 0.25
C THR A 539 23.72 7.32 -0.63
N LYS A 540 23.77 7.54 -1.95
CA LYS A 540 22.87 6.88 -2.91
C LYS A 540 23.24 5.43 -3.20
N LEU A 541 24.47 5.00 -2.94
CA LEU A 541 24.96 3.65 -3.22
C LEU A 541 24.53 2.61 -2.17
N LEU A 542 23.97 3.06 -1.04
CA LEU A 542 23.57 2.23 0.07
C LEU A 542 22.08 2.43 0.35
N SER A 543 21.33 1.35 0.52
CA SER A 543 19.91 1.36 0.87
C SER A 543 19.67 1.50 2.37
N GLY A 544 20.62 1.01 3.19
CA GLY A 544 20.50 0.98 4.63
C GLY A 544 21.75 0.45 5.33
N THR A 545 21.61 0.12 6.60
CA THR A 545 22.64 -0.54 7.40
C THR A 545 22.03 -1.64 8.26
N THR A 546 22.85 -2.64 8.60
CA THR A 546 22.53 -3.64 9.65
C THR A 546 23.68 -3.74 10.63
N ILE A 547 23.44 -4.37 11.76
CA ILE A 547 24.48 -4.69 12.75
C ILE A 547 24.67 -6.21 12.73
N LEU A 548 25.87 -6.65 12.46
CA LEU A 548 26.22 -8.06 12.45
C LEU A 548 26.45 -8.60 13.88
N GLY A 549 26.49 -9.93 14.04
CA GLY A 549 26.70 -10.58 15.32
C GLY A 549 28.02 -10.23 16.01
N ASN A 550 29.06 -9.83 15.24
CA ASN A 550 30.32 -9.31 15.77
C ASN A 550 30.24 -7.84 16.26
N GLY A 551 29.06 -7.21 16.18
CA GLY A 551 28.82 -5.82 16.54
C GLY A 551 29.24 -4.80 15.48
N ASN A 552 29.76 -5.24 14.35
CA ASN A 552 30.16 -4.36 13.26
C ASN A 552 28.92 -3.83 12.50
N VAL A 553 28.99 -2.57 12.11
CA VAL A 553 27.99 -1.98 11.20
C VAL A 553 28.29 -2.48 9.78
N CYS A 554 27.31 -3.13 9.17
CA CYS A 554 27.36 -3.66 7.82
C CYS A 554 26.44 -2.81 6.92
N PRO A 555 26.98 -2.01 5.99
CA PRO A 555 26.19 -1.27 5.02
C PRO A 555 25.49 -2.22 4.04
N VAL A 556 24.28 -1.88 3.64
CA VAL A 556 23.51 -2.63 2.64
C VAL A 556 23.59 -1.90 1.31
N VAL A 557 24.07 -2.61 0.28
CA VAL A 557 24.30 -2.05 -1.05
C VAL A 557 22.99 -1.93 -1.81
N ASP A 558 22.76 -0.79 -2.46
CA ASP A 558 21.60 -0.56 -3.33
C ASP A 558 21.90 -1.04 -4.75
N VAL A 559 21.43 -2.25 -5.06
CA VAL A 559 21.64 -2.90 -6.37
C VAL A 559 20.98 -2.11 -7.50
N ALA A 560 19.81 -1.52 -7.26
CA ALA A 560 19.06 -0.76 -8.26
C ALA A 560 19.88 0.45 -8.73
N VAL A 561 20.35 1.23 -7.77
CA VAL A 561 21.15 2.42 -8.06
C VAL A 561 22.47 2.07 -8.77
N ILE A 562 23.17 1.03 -8.32
CA ILE A 562 24.44 0.64 -8.93
C ILE A 562 24.22 0.14 -10.37
N THR A 563 23.24 -0.70 -10.60
CA THR A 563 22.92 -1.22 -11.93
C THR A 563 22.54 -0.10 -12.90
N ASP A 564 21.71 0.86 -12.47
CA ASP A 564 21.32 2.02 -13.28
C ASP A 564 22.50 2.93 -13.62
N LEU A 565 23.41 3.15 -12.67
CA LEU A 565 24.63 3.96 -12.90
C LEU A 565 25.50 3.35 -14.00
N ILE A 566 25.68 2.02 -13.96
CA ILE A 566 26.49 1.29 -14.95
C ILE A 566 25.88 1.42 -16.35
N HIS A 567 24.58 1.18 -16.46
CA HIS A 567 23.91 1.23 -17.75
C HIS A 567 23.89 2.63 -18.36
N ARG A 568 23.69 3.68 -17.56
CA ARG A 568 23.80 5.07 -18.05
C ARG A 568 25.20 5.40 -18.54
N HIS A 569 26.24 4.95 -17.84
CA HIS A 569 27.63 5.16 -18.22
C HIS A 569 27.96 4.43 -19.53
N SER A 570 27.53 3.18 -19.70
CA SER A 570 27.77 2.41 -20.93
C SER A 570 27.07 3.03 -22.15
N LEU A 571 25.87 3.56 -22.01
CA LEU A 571 25.13 4.26 -23.07
C LEU A 571 25.81 5.59 -23.45
N GLN A 572 26.29 6.39 -22.49
CA GLN A 572 27.00 7.63 -22.78
C GLN A 572 28.30 7.39 -23.53
N THR A 573 29.05 6.37 -23.15
CA THR A 573 30.32 6.00 -23.83
C THR A 573 30.07 5.45 -25.24
N GLN A 574 28.94 4.83 -25.51
CA GLN A 574 28.54 4.40 -26.86
C GLN A 574 28.10 5.54 -27.75
N MET A 575 27.59 6.65 -27.20
CA MET A 575 27.20 7.86 -27.95
C MET A 575 28.38 8.78 -28.27
N GLU A 576 29.48 8.69 -27.53
CA GLU A 576 30.70 9.52 -27.74
C GLU A 576 31.70 8.87 -28.71
N ASN A 577 31.54 7.61 -29.08
CA ASN A 577 32.33 6.88 -30.09
C ASN A 577 31.52 6.63 -31.36
#